data_5e7f446dc583c0c15833e047a7bd55a6
#
_entry.id   5e7f446dc583c0c15833e047a7bd55a6
#
_cell.length_a   1.000
_cell.length_b   1.000
_cell.length_c   1.000
_cell.angle_alpha   90.00
_cell.angle_beta   90.00
_cell.angle_gamma   90.00
#
_symmetry.space_group_name_H-M   'P 1'
#
loop_
_entity.id
_entity.type
_entity.pdbx_description
1 polymer ?
#
loop_
_entity_poly.entity_id
_entity_poly.type
_entity_poly.pdbx_seq_one_letter_code
_entity_poly.pdbx_strand_id
1 'polypeptide(L)'
;VLAAGASMNFISKDFFDNKITVGINRTCNFFKCDYTVTKDSEGFDFILNNSVNPNNIMVVSKYRYGTRRSGGNKAVKGALYFDHFDKPGQRPQYQKISKDSNTLVVSHSTVTSGIHFAAFLGAKNIILCGHDCGTINGESVIKGYYSKIKPHQRTMGGYNNWLKSIRQDTINVVNKLKEAKI
;
A
#
# COMPACT_ATOMS: atom_id res chain seq x y z
N VAL A 1 -7.39 3.22 -4.88
CA VAL A 1 -6.26 2.95 -3.97
C VAL A 1 -5.55 4.26 -3.68
N LEU A 2 -5.42 4.61 -2.41
CA LEU A 2 -4.88 5.88 -1.94
C LEU A 2 -3.47 5.67 -1.39
N ALA A 3 -2.46 6.10 -2.11
CA ALA A 3 -1.07 6.13 -1.67
C ALA A 3 -0.72 7.50 -1.06
N ALA A 4 0.52 7.66 -0.60
CA ALA A 4 0.93 8.82 0.19
C ALA A 4 1.66 9.90 -0.62
N GLY A 5 1.63 9.87 -1.94
CA GLY A 5 2.35 10.84 -2.77
C GLY A 5 1.81 12.26 -2.66
N ALA A 6 2.64 13.23 -3.06
CA ALA A 6 2.38 14.66 -2.88
C ALA A 6 1.13 15.18 -3.61
N SER A 7 0.70 14.51 -4.71
CA SER A 7 -0.53 14.87 -5.42
C SER A 7 -1.77 14.83 -4.52
N MET A 8 -1.75 14.02 -3.44
CA MET A 8 -2.84 13.95 -2.47
C MET A 8 -3.08 15.28 -1.72
N ASN A 9 -2.09 16.17 -1.68
CA ASN A 9 -2.25 17.50 -1.07
C ASN A 9 -3.21 18.41 -1.84
N PHE A 10 -3.54 18.06 -3.08
CA PHE A 10 -4.39 18.84 -3.99
C PHE A 10 -5.74 18.20 -4.25
N ILE A 11 -6.01 17.04 -3.63
CA ILE A 11 -7.28 16.32 -3.77
C ILE A 11 -8.17 16.69 -2.58
N SER A 12 -9.39 17.13 -2.86
CA SER A 12 -10.38 17.36 -1.81
C SER A 12 -10.78 16.04 -1.14
N LYS A 13 -11.03 16.07 0.17
CA LYS A 13 -11.34 14.86 0.96
C LYS A 13 -12.69 14.24 0.56
N ASP A 14 -13.63 15.03 0.13
CA ASP A 14 -14.96 14.62 -0.33
C ASP A 14 -14.94 13.97 -1.73
N PHE A 15 -13.84 14.14 -2.49
CA PHE A 15 -13.68 13.46 -3.78
C PHE A 15 -13.86 11.94 -3.67
N PHE A 16 -13.58 11.38 -2.50
CA PHE A 16 -13.66 9.94 -2.25
C PHE A 16 -15.02 9.48 -1.71
N ASP A 17 -15.96 10.40 -1.47
CA ASP A 17 -17.29 10.03 -1.01
C ASP A 17 -17.99 9.12 -2.03
N ASN A 18 -18.73 8.14 -1.50
CA ASN A 18 -19.41 7.11 -2.31
C ASN A 18 -18.49 6.22 -3.15
N LYS A 19 -17.19 6.15 -2.81
CA LYS A 19 -16.22 5.25 -3.44
C LYS A 19 -15.64 4.32 -2.37
N ILE A 20 -15.44 3.05 -2.73
CA ILE A 20 -14.68 2.13 -1.88
C ILE A 20 -13.22 2.55 -1.91
N THR A 21 -12.67 2.83 -0.77
CA THR A 21 -11.31 3.37 -0.61
C THR A 21 -10.38 2.37 0.06
N VAL A 22 -9.22 2.16 -0.54
CA VAL A 22 -8.15 1.30 0.00
C VAL A 22 -6.94 2.18 0.27
N GLY A 23 -6.72 2.54 1.52
CA GLY A 23 -5.56 3.31 1.96
C GLY A 23 -4.31 2.43 2.08
N ILE A 24 -3.16 3.03 1.84
CA ILE A 24 -1.86 2.38 1.99
C ILE A 24 -1.13 2.96 3.21
N ASN A 25 -0.80 2.09 4.16
CA ASN A 25 -0.12 2.48 5.40
C ASN A 25 -0.86 3.65 6.11
N ARG A 26 -0.16 4.74 6.40
CA ARG A 26 -0.69 5.90 7.14
C ARG A 26 -1.65 6.79 6.33
N THR A 27 -1.96 6.49 5.08
CA THR A 27 -2.86 7.34 4.28
C THR A 27 -4.25 7.48 4.92
N CYS A 28 -4.71 6.45 5.64
CA CYS A 28 -5.96 6.47 6.40
C CYS A 28 -5.99 7.48 7.56
N ASN A 29 -4.86 8.03 7.96
CA ASN A 29 -4.80 9.10 8.97
C ASN A 29 -5.08 10.50 8.37
N PHE A 30 -5.13 10.60 7.06
CA PHE A 30 -5.37 11.85 6.31
C PHE A 30 -6.67 11.82 5.52
N PHE A 31 -7.07 10.64 5.04
CA PHE A 31 -8.25 10.41 4.22
C PHE A 31 -9.11 9.30 4.81
N LYS A 32 -10.42 9.43 4.65
CA LYS A 32 -11.37 8.38 5.01
C LYS A 32 -11.12 7.15 4.14
N CYS A 33 -10.70 6.05 4.75
CA CYS A 33 -10.47 4.78 4.07
C CYS A 33 -11.40 3.71 4.64
N ASP A 34 -11.98 2.88 3.76
CA ASP A 34 -12.77 1.71 4.17
C ASP A 34 -11.83 0.57 4.57
N TYR A 35 -10.75 0.43 3.83
CA TYR A 35 -9.69 -0.55 4.08
C TYR A 35 -8.33 0.14 4.16
N THR A 36 -7.44 -0.42 4.96
CA THR A 36 -6.01 -0.01 4.98
C THR A 36 -5.11 -1.21 4.86
N VAL A 37 -4.37 -1.28 3.75
CA VAL A 37 -3.38 -2.34 3.52
C VAL A 37 -2.04 -1.90 4.06
N THR A 38 -1.44 -2.76 4.90
CA THR A 38 -0.09 -2.58 5.41
C THR A 38 0.65 -3.91 5.53
N LYS A 39 1.93 -3.90 5.23
CA LYS A 39 2.81 -5.07 5.35
C LYS A 39 3.80 -4.95 6.50
N ASP A 40 3.98 -3.76 7.02
CA ASP A 40 4.98 -3.48 8.06
C ASP A 40 4.27 -3.23 9.40
N SER A 41 4.69 -3.93 10.45
CA SER A 41 4.13 -3.77 11.80
C SER A 41 4.49 -2.43 12.45
N GLU A 42 5.49 -1.74 11.92
CA GLU A 42 5.87 -0.43 12.42
C GLU A 42 4.74 0.59 12.19
N GLY A 43 4.21 1.10 13.28
CA GLY A 43 3.19 2.12 13.24
C GLY A 43 1.74 1.61 13.22
N PHE A 44 1.45 0.33 13.44
CA PHE A 44 0.07 -0.15 13.55
C PHE A 44 -0.72 0.61 14.60
N ASP A 45 -0.16 0.78 15.80
CA ASP A 45 -0.83 1.52 16.87
C ASP A 45 -1.10 2.98 16.44
N PHE A 46 -0.16 3.60 15.73
CA PHE A 46 -0.37 4.94 15.19
C PHE A 46 -1.47 4.97 14.12
N ILE A 47 -1.48 4.00 13.22
CA ILE A 47 -2.53 3.88 12.18
C ILE A 47 -3.88 3.70 12.82
N LEU A 48 -4.02 2.77 13.76
CA LEU A 48 -5.28 2.43 14.43
C LEU A 48 -5.83 3.62 15.24
N ASN A 49 -4.95 4.31 15.98
CA ASN A 49 -5.36 5.39 16.88
C ASN A 49 -5.65 6.72 16.14
N ASN A 50 -5.23 6.86 14.89
CA ASN A 50 -5.36 8.11 14.14
C ASN A 50 -6.11 7.96 12.81
N SER A 51 -6.75 6.83 12.55
CA SER A 51 -7.57 6.66 11.35
C SER A 51 -8.74 7.65 11.34
N VAL A 52 -8.92 8.35 10.21
CA VAL A 52 -10.06 9.26 10.01
C VAL A 52 -11.39 8.51 10.03
N ASN A 53 -11.39 7.26 9.53
CA ASN A 53 -12.56 6.38 9.60
C ASN A 53 -12.39 5.39 10.77
N PRO A 54 -13.18 5.48 11.83
CA PRO A 54 -13.11 4.54 12.95
C PRO A 54 -13.52 3.10 12.57
N ASN A 55 -14.26 2.94 11.48
CA ASN A 55 -14.68 1.63 10.94
C ASN A 55 -13.72 1.09 9.88
N ASN A 56 -12.54 1.69 9.71
CA ASN A 56 -11.53 1.23 8.78
C ASN A 56 -11.08 -0.20 9.09
N ILE A 57 -11.14 -1.08 8.09
CA ILE A 57 -10.70 -2.47 8.21
C ILE A 57 -9.22 -2.56 7.83
N MET A 58 -8.41 -2.99 8.78
CA MET A 58 -6.99 -3.25 8.52
C MET A 58 -6.81 -4.55 7.73
N VAL A 59 -5.98 -4.49 6.69
CA VAL A 59 -5.57 -5.64 5.87
C VAL A 59 -4.06 -5.79 6.04
N VAL A 60 -3.66 -6.79 6.81
CA VAL A 60 -2.31 -6.88 7.39
C VAL A 60 -1.58 -8.09 6.87
N SER A 61 -0.32 -7.94 6.48
CA SER A 61 0.53 -9.10 6.20
C SER A 61 0.73 -9.93 7.47
N LYS A 62 0.63 -11.25 7.37
CA LYS A 62 0.96 -12.18 8.47
C LYS A 62 2.43 -12.08 8.87
N TYR A 63 3.30 -11.64 7.99
CA TYR A 63 4.73 -11.63 8.19
C TYR A 63 5.26 -10.20 8.27
N ARG A 64 6.25 -9.99 9.14
CA ARG A 64 7.03 -8.76 9.11
C ARG A 64 7.80 -8.66 7.81
N TYR A 65 8.03 -7.42 7.35
CA TYR A 65 8.84 -7.16 6.18
C TYR A 65 10.15 -7.94 6.24
N GLY A 66 10.36 -8.71 5.22
CA GLY A 66 11.65 -9.32 4.93
C GLY A 66 11.86 -10.74 5.41
N THR A 67 11.11 -11.30 6.36
CA THR A 67 11.38 -12.68 6.79
C THR A 67 10.17 -13.39 7.37
N ARG A 68 9.87 -14.59 6.90
CA ARG A 68 9.05 -15.56 7.64
C ARG A 68 9.69 -15.95 8.98
N ARG A 69 10.95 -15.62 9.20
CA ARG A 69 11.75 -16.07 10.36
C ARG A 69 11.63 -15.14 11.57
N SER A 70 11.14 -13.93 11.43
CA SER A 70 11.12 -12.93 12.51
C SER A 70 9.83 -12.89 13.32
N GLY A 71 9.01 -13.93 13.28
CA GLY A 71 7.71 -13.95 13.95
C GLY A 71 6.65 -13.11 13.21
N GLY A 72 5.39 -13.46 13.38
CA GLY A 72 4.27 -12.78 12.74
C GLY A 72 4.14 -11.31 13.16
N ASN A 73 3.38 -10.56 12.40
CA ASN A 73 2.95 -9.24 12.82
C ASN A 73 2.07 -9.32 14.08
N LYS A 74 2.09 -8.26 14.89
CA LYS A 74 1.20 -8.11 16.04
C LYS A 74 -0.24 -8.38 15.61
N ALA A 75 -0.98 -9.18 16.40
CA ALA A 75 -2.39 -9.39 16.16
C ALA A 75 -3.17 -8.09 16.31
N VAL A 76 -4.01 -7.78 15.33
CA VAL A 76 -4.90 -6.63 15.31
C VAL A 76 -6.33 -7.14 15.31
N LYS A 77 -7.11 -6.80 16.33
CA LYS A 77 -8.51 -7.24 16.44
C LYS A 77 -9.33 -6.77 15.23
N GLY A 78 -10.05 -7.68 14.60
CA GLY A 78 -10.92 -7.37 13.45
C GLY A 78 -10.18 -7.17 12.13
N ALA A 79 -8.86 -7.35 12.09
CA ALA A 79 -8.11 -7.23 10.84
C ALA A 79 -8.25 -8.48 9.95
N LEU A 80 -8.17 -8.25 8.65
CA LEU A 80 -7.96 -9.29 7.65
C LEU A 80 -6.46 -9.56 7.50
N TYR A 81 -6.09 -10.82 7.33
CA TYR A 81 -4.68 -11.19 7.19
C TYR A 81 -4.42 -11.83 5.85
N PHE A 82 -3.34 -11.40 5.20
CA PHE A 82 -2.90 -11.98 3.96
C PHE A 82 -1.51 -12.60 4.08
N ASP A 83 -1.28 -13.63 3.28
CA ASP A 83 0.03 -14.21 3.04
C ASP A 83 0.73 -13.46 1.91
N HIS A 84 2.05 -13.53 1.88
CA HIS A 84 2.85 -13.07 0.75
C HIS A 84 3.94 -14.09 0.41
N PHE A 85 4.51 -13.97 -0.78
CA PHE A 85 5.56 -14.87 -1.23
C PHE A 85 6.81 -14.77 -0.36
N ASP A 86 7.50 -15.89 -0.20
CA ASP A 86 8.59 -16.09 0.77
C ASP A 86 9.85 -15.26 0.55
N LYS A 87 10.04 -14.73 -0.64
CA LYS A 87 11.24 -13.99 -1.00
C LYS A 87 10.97 -12.49 -0.97
N PRO A 88 11.51 -11.76 0.03
CA PRO A 88 11.46 -10.32 0.04
C PRO A 88 12.07 -9.74 -1.23
N GLY A 89 11.46 -8.68 -1.76
CA GLY A 89 11.94 -8.02 -2.96
C GLY A 89 11.73 -8.79 -4.26
N GLN A 90 11.04 -9.92 -4.24
CA GLN A 90 10.67 -10.61 -5.47
C GLN A 90 9.72 -9.73 -6.28
N ARG A 91 10.12 -9.47 -7.53
CA ARG A 91 9.32 -8.63 -8.42
C ARG A 91 7.97 -9.26 -8.74
N PRO A 92 6.89 -8.47 -8.88
CA PRO A 92 5.53 -8.98 -9.11
C PRO A 92 5.41 -9.94 -10.29
N GLN A 93 6.19 -9.77 -11.35
CA GLN A 93 6.14 -10.66 -12.52
C GLN A 93 6.49 -12.14 -12.22
N TYR A 94 7.17 -12.40 -11.11
CA TYR A 94 7.51 -13.76 -10.68
C TYR A 94 6.56 -14.34 -9.63
N GLN A 95 5.58 -13.54 -9.19
CA GLN A 95 4.62 -13.97 -8.19
C GLN A 95 3.39 -14.56 -8.88
N LYS A 96 2.90 -15.68 -8.37
CA LYS A 96 1.68 -16.31 -8.86
C LYS A 96 0.46 -15.63 -8.24
N ILE A 97 -0.46 -15.18 -9.06
CA ILE A 97 -1.73 -14.59 -8.61
C ILE A 97 -2.85 -15.61 -8.84
N SER A 98 -3.71 -15.80 -7.84
CA SER A 98 -4.88 -16.68 -7.93
C SER A 98 -6.05 -16.07 -7.16
N LYS A 99 -7.27 -16.25 -7.68
CA LYS A 99 -8.53 -15.83 -7.02
C LYS A 99 -8.78 -16.56 -5.71
N ASP A 100 -8.32 -17.81 -5.62
CA ASP A 100 -8.59 -18.71 -4.49
C ASP A 100 -7.51 -18.63 -3.41
N SER A 101 -6.62 -17.65 -3.52
CA SER A 101 -5.49 -17.50 -2.60
C SER A 101 -5.68 -16.28 -1.68
N ASN A 102 -5.36 -16.45 -0.42
CA ASN A 102 -5.22 -15.34 0.53
C ASN A 102 -3.87 -14.60 0.41
N THR A 103 -3.10 -14.90 -0.63
CA THR A 103 -1.78 -14.32 -0.88
C THR A 103 -1.89 -13.06 -1.71
N LEU A 104 -1.37 -11.95 -1.21
CA LEU A 104 -1.24 -10.73 -1.99
C LEU A 104 0.19 -10.54 -2.52
N VAL A 105 0.29 -9.88 -3.66
CA VAL A 105 1.59 -9.48 -4.22
C VAL A 105 2.25 -8.46 -3.29
N VAL A 106 3.49 -8.73 -2.92
CA VAL A 106 4.34 -7.81 -2.14
C VAL A 106 5.57 -7.46 -2.94
N SER A 107 5.88 -6.17 -3.04
CA SER A 107 7.04 -5.66 -3.78
C SER A 107 7.74 -4.53 -3.02
N HIS A 108 8.44 -3.66 -3.73
CA HIS A 108 9.08 -2.46 -3.17
C HIS A 108 8.09 -1.49 -2.51
N SER A 109 6.83 -1.52 -2.91
CA SER A 109 5.79 -0.67 -2.34
C SER A 109 4.56 -1.49 -1.94
N THR A 110 3.96 -1.15 -0.80
CA THR A 110 2.69 -1.71 -0.35
C THR A 110 1.52 -1.37 -1.31
N VAL A 111 1.70 -0.41 -2.21
CA VAL A 111 0.71 -0.06 -3.26
C VAL A 111 0.36 -1.27 -4.11
N THR A 112 1.32 -2.13 -4.44
CA THR A 112 1.06 -3.36 -5.23
C THR A 112 0.12 -4.31 -4.51
N SER A 113 0.26 -4.45 -3.19
CA SER A 113 -0.67 -5.24 -2.37
C SER A 113 -2.07 -4.61 -2.33
N GLY A 114 -2.15 -3.27 -2.24
CA GLY A 114 -3.42 -2.55 -2.28
C GLY A 114 -4.15 -2.68 -3.62
N ILE A 115 -3.44 -2.66 -4.74
CA ILE A 115 -4.00 -2.90 -6.07
C ILE A 115 -4.55 -4.33 -6.17
N HIS A 116 -3.76 -5.31 -5.75
CA HIS A 116 -4.19 -6.71 -5.77
C HIS A 116 -5.38 -6.95 -4.84
N PHE A 117 -5.39 -6.35 -3.65
CA PHE A 117 -6.52 -6.43 -2.73
C PHE A 117 -7.79 -5.81 -3.31
N ALA A 118 -7.70 -4.64 -3.95
CA ALA A 118 -8.85 -4.01 -4.61
C ALA A 118 -9.41 -4.90 -5.74
N ALA A 119 -8.55 -5.54 -6.53
CA ALA A 119 -8.96 -6.50 -7.54
C ALA A 119 -9.59 -7.75 -6.91
N PHE A 120 -9.03 -8.27 -5.82
CA PHE A 120 -9.59 -9.39 -5.06
C PHE A 120 -11.00 -9.10 -4.53
N LEU A 121 -11.28 -7.85 -4.11
CA LEU A 121 -12.62 -7.39 -3.74
C LEU A 121 -13.60 -7.31 -4.93
N GLY A 122 -13.15 -7.59 -6.15
CA GLY A 122 -13.98 -7.56 -7.36
C GLY A 122 -14.09 -6.17 -8.01
N ALA A 123 -13.17 -5.26 -7.75
CA ALA A 123 -13.17 -3.94 -8.36
C ALA A 123 -12.97 -4.04 -9.88
N LYS A 124 -13.96 -3.59 -10.68
CA LYS A 124 -13.86 -3.53 -12.15
C LYS A 124 -12.91 -2.44 -12.63
N ASN A 125 -12.84 -1.35 -11.88
CA ASN A 125 -11.97 -0.21 -12.16
C ASN A 125 -11.20 0.16 -10.88
N ILE A 126 -9.89 0.32 -10.98
CA ILE A 126 -9.03 0.72 -9.87
C ILE A 126 -8.37 2.05 -10.23
N ILE A 127 -8.68 3.09 -9.45
CA ILE A 127 -8.06 4.41 -9.59
C ILE A 127 -6.94 4.52 -8.56
N LEU A 128 -5.75 4.90 -9.01
CA LEU A 128 -4.60 5.15 -8.13
C LEU A 128 -4.48 6.65 -7.88
N CYS A 129 -4.52 7.06 -6.61
CA CYS A 129 -4.29 8.44 -6.19
C CYS A 129 -3.06 8.48 -5.28
N GLY A 130 -2.22 9.51 -5.42
CA GLY A 130 -1.00 9.64 -4.63
C GLY A 130 0.10 8.62 -4.98
N HIS A 131 0.06 8.03 -6.16
CA HIS A 131 1.10 7.10 -6.63
C HIS A 131 2.03 7.81 -7.64
N ASP A 132 2.60 8.91 -7.22
CA ASP A 132 3.29 9.87 -8.09
C ASP A 132 4.63 9.33 -8.61
N CYS A 133 5.27 8.45 -7.85
CA CYS A 133 6.63 7.96 -8.14
C CYS A 133 7.62 9.11 -8.43
N GLY A 134 7.45 10.24 -7.77
CA GLY A 134 8.22 11.46 -7.97
C GLY A 134 7.92 12.52 -6.91
N THR A 135 8.21 13.76 -7.25
CA THR A 135 7.92 14.93 -6.42
C THR A 135 7.01 15.92 -7.16
N ILE A 136 6.21 16.66 -6.41
CA ILE A 136 5.42 17.79 -6.91
C ILE A 136 5.79 18.99 -6.06
N ASN A 137 6.30 20.06 -6.68
CA ASN A 137 6.80 21.25 -6.00
C ASN A 137 7.82 20.96 -4.87
N GLY A 138 8.69 19.97 -5.11
CA GLY A 138 9.70 19.53 -4.14
C GLY A 138 9.19 18.59 -3.04
N GLU A 139 7.88 18.40 -2.90
CA GLU A 139 7.28 17.49 -1.94
C GLU A 139 7.12 16.08 -2.54
N SER A 140 7.44 15.04 -1.76
CA SER A 140 7.32 13.65 -2.19
C SER A 140 6.13 12.92 -1.58
N VAL A 141 5.52 13.48 -0.54
CA VAL A 141 4.43 12.87 0.22
C VAL A 141 3.41 13.89 0.72
N ILE A 142 2.30 13.41 1.26
CA ILE A 142 1.29 14.20 1.96
C ILE A 142 1.94 15.03 3.07
N LYS A 143 1.57 16.29 3.20
CA LYS A 143 2.02 17.15 4.28
C LYS A 143 1.73 16.54 5.65
N GLY A 144 2.75 16.45 6.50
CA GLY A 144 2.63 15.85 7.83
C GLY A 144 2.75 14.32 7.88
N TYR A 145 2.88 13.65 6.75
CA TYR A 145 3.00 12.17 6.71
C TYR A 145 4.19 11.66 7.54
N TYR A 146 5.30 12.37 7.52
CA TYR A 146 6.53 12.06 8.26
C TYR A 146 6.86 13.09 9.36
N SER A 147 5.86 13.69 10.01
CA SER A 147 6.07 14.79 10.96
C SER A 147 7.09 14.54 12.09
N LYS A 148 7.51 13.30 12.30
CA LYS A 148 8.55 12.90 13.28
C LYS A 148 9.57 11.90 12.74
N ILE A 149 9.49 11.50 11.48
CA ILE A 149 10.41 10.52 10.89
C ILE A 149 11.23 11.27 9.85
N LYS A 150 12.54 11.39 10.08
CA LYS A 150 13.46 11.86 9.03
C LYS A 150 13.24 11.00 7.80
N PRO A 151 12.97 11.57 6.62
CA PRO A 151 12.93 10.78 5.40
C PRO A 151 14.22 9.97 5.32
N HIS A 152 14.12 8.70 4.95
CA HIS A 152 15.32 7.89 4.75
C HIS A 152 16.28 8.68 3.86
N GLN A 153 17.47 8.98 4.38
CA GLN A 153 18.53 9.66 3.64
C GLN A 153 19.08 8.69 2.57
N ARG A 154 18.26 8.39 1.58
CA ARG A 154 18.77 7.74 0.37
C ARG A 154 19.44 8.84 -0.45
N THR A 155 20.61 8.53 -1.00
CA THR A 155 21.20 9.39 -2.03
C THR A 155 20.16 9.63 -3.13
N MET A 156 20.13 10.83 -3.72
CA MET A 156 19.14 11.19 -4.76
C MET A 156 19.08 10.15 -5.87
N GLY A 157 20.21 9.59 -6.30
CA GLY A 157 20.25 8.53 -7.31
C GLY A 157 19.60 7.23 -6.84
N GLY A 158 19.82 6.82 -5.61
CA GLY A 158 19.20 5.63 -5.02
C GLY A 158 17.68 5.79 -4.86
N TYR A 159 17.21 7.01 -4.52
CA TYR A 159 15.79 7.31 -4.42
C TYR A 159 15.08 7.24 -5.78
N ASN A 160 15.66 7.85 -6.82
CA ASN A 160 15.09 7.82 -8.16
C ASN A 160 15.02 6.39 -8.74
N ASN A 161 16.04 5.57 -8.52
CA ASN A 161 16.03 4.17 -8.94
C ASN A 161 14.95 3.36 -8.20
N TRP A 162 14.76 3.63 -6.92
CA TRP A 162 13.70 3.01 -6.13
C TRP A 162 12.31 3.40 -6.63
N LEU A 163 12.07 4.67 -6.97
CA LEU A 163 10.80 5.13 -7.55
C LEU A 163 10.52 4.49 -8.91
N LYS A 164 11.55 4.33 -9.77
CA LYS A 164 11.42 3.59 -11.04
C LYS A 164 11.02 2.13 -10.79
N SER A 165 11.61 1.48 -9.78
CA SER A 165 11.25 0.11 -9.42
C SER A 165 9.80 0.01 -8.94
N ILE A 166 9.32 0.96 -8.13
CA ILE A 166 7.92 1.01 -7.68
C ILE A 166 6.98 1.14 -8.88
N ARG A 167 7.26 2.05 -9.80
CA ARG A 167 6.46 2.23 -11.02
C ARG A 167 6.40 0.94 -11.85
N GLN A 168 7.55 0.30 -12.07
CA GLN A 168 7.63 -0.94 -12.82
C GLN A 168 6.85 -2.08 -12.14
N ASP A 169 6.96 -2.20 -10.82
CA ASP A 169 6.22 -3.20 -10.05
C ASP A 169 4.70 -2.98 -10.14
N THR A 170 4.25 -1.73 -10.19
CA THR A 170 2.83 -1.42 -10.40
C THR A 170 2.36 -1.89 -11.76
N ILE A 171 3.12 -1.64 -12.82
CA ILE A 171 2.81 -2.14 -14.18
C ILE A 171 2.76 -3.67 -14.18
N ASN A 172 3.74 -4.31 -13.55
CA ASN A 172 3.83 -5.76 -13.49
C ASN A 172 2.63 -6.39 -12.76
N VAL A 173 2.18 -5.83 -11.64
CA VAL A 173 1.02 -6.37 -10.92
C VAL A 173 -0.26 -6.19 -11.72
N VAL A 174 -0.45 -5.06 -12.40
CA VAL A 174 -1.62 -4.84 -13.27
C VAL A 174 -1.65 -5.86 -14.40
N ASN A 175 -0.52 -6.12 -15.05
CA ASN A 175 -0.45 -7.13 -16.12
C ASN A 175 -0.77 -8.53 -15.58
N LYS A 176 -0.23 -8.90 -14.41
CA LYS A 176 -0.50 -10.18 -13.77
C LYS A 176 -1.97 -10.37 -13.38
N LEU A 177 -2.63 -9.33 -12.91
CA LEU A 177 -4.06 -9.36 -12.62
C LEU A 177 -4.90 -9.59 -13.89
N LYS A 178 -4.54 -8.90 -14.99
CA LYS A 178 -5.19 -9.11 -16.30
C LYS A 178 -5.00 -10.55 -16.80
N GLU A 179 -3.78 -11.10 -16.72
CA GLU A 179 -3.47 -12.48 -17.08
C GLU A 179 -4.31 -13.49 -16.26
N ALA A 180 -4.48 -13.20 -14.96
CA ALA A 180 -5.27 -14.03 -14.05
C ALA A 180 -6.80 -13.83 -14.19
N LYS A 181 -7.24 -12.89 -15.03
CA LYS A 181 -8.66 -12.50 -15.21
C LYS A 181 -9.33 -12.09 -13.89
N ILE A 182 -8.60 -11.33 -13.10
CA ILE A 182 -9.04 -10.75 -11.84
C ILE A 182 -9.24 -9.25 -12.02
#